data_3867b6aa2bd101a7b9d59d9992e340ea
#
_entry.id   3867b6aa2bd101a7b9d59d9992e340ea
#
_cell.length_a   1.000
_cell.length_b   1.000
_cell.length_c   1.000
_cell.angle_alpha   90.00
_cell.angle_beta   90.00
_cell.angle_gamma   90.00
#
_symmetry.space_group_name_H-M   'P 1'
#
loop_
_entity.id
_entity.type
_entity.pdbx_description
1 polymer ?
#
loop_
_entity_poly.entity_id
_entity_poly.type
_entity_poly.pdbx_seq_one_letter_code
_entity_poly.pdbx_strand_id
1 'polypeptide(L)'
;MLKDSHNFPTNGLNVLSDSLRDITIEQKFATIQKRMAPMFETVFPDPLAPRTVIVIPSLTMDAEELNKISGIYHYEERMLCLLMLLQLPRTNLIFVTSQPVHEAIIDYYLHLLPGIPGYHARRRLTLLSCHDGSSISLTEKILQRPRLLDRIRAAIPNPEVAHITCFNTTPLERRLAVELNAPLYACDPALTHWGSKSNGRKVFQAAGVPLPMGFEDLRDEQDIINALTQLKEAQPSLRKAVVKLNDGFSGEGNAVFSYEGCGVNGNLRSWIATELPKRLRFEAATETWASFSQKFRQMQGIVESWIDGEDKRSPSVQCRINPLGQTEIVSTHDQVLGGPSGQIFLGCTFPADAEYRLEIQEAGRRIGEVLQQQGVIGRFAVDFISVREGDSWQHYAIEINLRKGGTTHPFLMLQFLTNGIYDVGEGQYFTPMAQPRYYYASDNVHSNAYLGLTPDDLVDLAVLNGLHFSGATQQGVVFHLMGALSEFGKFGTVCIGDSPERAKKLYKKTINTLEQAANL
;
A
#
# COMPACT_ATOMS: atom_id res chain seq x y z
N MET A 1 -59.68 7.37 -60.32
CA MET A 1 -59.41 6.10 -61.01
C MET A 1 -57.99 5.78 -60.95
N LEU A 2 -57.69 4.55 -60.47
CA LEU A 2 -56.45 3.76 -60.55
C LEU A 2 -55.27 4.19 -59.73
N LYS A 3 -55.14 3.47 -58.67
CA LYS A 3 -54.12 2.80 -57.94
C LYS A 3 -53.03 2.23 -58.89
N ASP A 4 -51.77 2.40 -58.55
CA ASP A 4 -50.79 1.33 -58.67
C ASP A 4 -49.76 1.43 -57.54
N SER A 5 -49.74 0.40 -56.75
CA SER A 5 -48.86 0.11 -55.68
C SER A 5 -47.61 -0.56 -56.24
N HIS A 6 -46.44 0.02 -56.02
CA HIS A 6 -45.18 -0.72 -56.20
C HIS A 6 -44.58 -1.11 -54.85
N ASN A 7 -44.76 -2.41 -54.53
CA ASN A 7 -44.02 -3.12 -53.51
C ASN A 7 -42.54 -3.17 -53.89
N PHE A 8 -41.65 -2.60 -53.04
CA PHE A 8 -40.22 -2.94 -53.03
C PHE A 8 -39.99 -3.98 -51.92
N PRO A 9 -39.17 -5.01 -52.19
CA PRO A 9 -38.92 -6.05 -51.21
C PRO A 9 -37.97 -5.54 -50.11
N THR A 10 -38.46 -5.45 -48.91
CA THR A 10 -37.68 -5.29 -47.68
C THR A 10 -37.07 -6.62 -47.27
N ASN A 11 -35.95 -7.03 -47.89
CA ASN A 11 -35.15 -8.14 -47.38
C ASN A 11 -33.69 -7.83 -47.66
N GLY A 12 -32.94 -7.38 -46.65
CA GLY A 12 -31.51 -7.19 -46.74
C GLY A 12 -30.82 -6.35 -45.70
N LEU A 13 -31.54 -5.85 -44.66
CA LEU A 13 -30.92 -4.96 -43.64
C LEU A 13 -31.02 -5.46 -42.20
N ASN A 14 -31.40 -6.72 -41.97
CA ASN A 14 -31.54 -7.28 -40.60
C ASN A 14 -30.50 -8.38 -40.27
N VAL A 15 -29.35 -8.43 -40.89
CA VAL A 15 -28.31 -9.44 -40.59
C VAL A 15 -27.01 -8.80 -40.05
N LEU A 16 -26.95 -7.48 -39.88
CA LEU A 16 -25.75 -6.78 -39.37
C LEU A 16 -25.88 -6.19 -37.96
N SER A 17 -27.01 -6.44 -37.25
CA SER A 17 -27.24 -5.88 -35.91
C SER A 17 -27.01 -6.83 -34.73
N ASP A 18 -26.70 -8.12 -34.96
CA ASP A 18 -26.53 -9.11 -33.88
C ASP A 18 -25.08 -9.48 -33.53
N SER A 19 -24.07 -8.77 -34.03
CA SER A 19 -22.66 -9.07 -33.76
C SER A 19 -21.90 -8.03 -32.93
N LEU A 20 -22.51 -6.98 -32.46
CA LEU A 20 -21.97 -6.12 -31.40
C LEU A 20 -22.52 -6.56 -30.06
N ARG A 21 -22.12 -7.74 -29.56
CA ARG A 21 -22.21 -8.04 -28.13
C ARG A 21 -21.51 -6.90 -27.41
N ASP A 22 -22.22 -6.20 -26.54
CA ASP A 22 -21.62 -5.16 -25.67
C ASP A 22 -20.47 -5.78 -24.90
N ILE A 23 -19.22 -5.45 -25.35
CA ILE A 23 -18.01 -5.93 -24.68
C ILE A 23 -18.01 -5.35 -23.29
N THR A 24 -18.00 -6.20 -22.26
CA THR A 24 -18.01 -5.76 -20.86
C THR A 24 -16.74 -4.98 -20.49
N ILE A 25 -16.79 -4.22 -19.40
CA ILE A 25 -15.62 -3.51 -18.87
C ILE A 25 -14.50 -4.50 -18.56
N GLU A 26 -14.81 -5.67 -18.03
CA GLU A 26 -13.85 -6.74 -17.73
C GLU A 26 -13.13 -7.24 -19.00
N GLN A 27 -13.87 -7.44 -20.08
CA GLN A 27 -13.30 -7.88 -21.35
C GLN A 27 -12.42 -6.80 -22.01
N LYS A 28 -12.85 -5.53 -21.94
CA LYS A 28 -12.05 -4.39 -22.39
C LYS A 28 -10.76 -4.28 -21.58
N PHE A 29 -10.88 -4.37 -20.25
CA PHE A 29 -9.74 -4.35 -19.34
C PHE A 29 -8.76 -5.48 -19.63
N ALA A 30 -9.25 -6.73 -19.74
CA ALA A 30 -8.40 -7.88 -20.05
C ALA A 30 -7.64 -7.71 -21.37
N THR A 31 -8.25 -7.07 -22.37
CA THR A 31 -7.60 -6.77 -23.64
C THR A 31 -6.48 -5.73 -23.49
N ILE A 32 -6.75 -4.66 -22.75
CA ILE A 32 -5.76 -3.60 -22.46
C ILE A 32 -4.60 -4.17 -21.63
N GLN A 33 -4.92 -4.99 -20.65
CA GLN A 33 -3.93 -5.56 -19.71
C GLN A 33 -2.90 -6.46 -20.39
N LYS A 34 -3.21 -7.08 -21.52
CA LYS A 34 -2.27 -7.88 -22.31
C LYS A 34 -1.04 -7.09 -22.77
N ARG A 35 -1.11 -5.75 -22.81
CA ARG A 35 0.04 -4.89 -23.16
C ARG A 35 1.11 -4.82 -22.07
N MET A 36 0.79 -5.20 -20.81
CA MET A 36 1.74 -5.07 -19.71
C MET A 36 2.97 -5.97 -19.86
N ALA A 37 2.80 -7.23 -20.24
CA ALA A 37 3.93 -8.16 -20.37
C ALA A 37 4.92 -7.72 -21.46
N PRO A 38 4.52 -7.40 -22.72
CA PRO A 38 5.43 -6.87 -23.71
C PRO A 38 6.11 -5.56 -23.30
N MET A 39 5.39 -4.64 -22.64
CA MET A 39 5.99 -3.40 -22.13
C MET A 39 7.05 -3.68 -21.08
N PHE A 40 6.78 -4.61 -20.16
CA PHE A 40 7.73 -4.98 -19.13
C PHE A 40 8.99 -5.62 -19.70
N GLU A 41 8.86 -6.41 -20.76
CA GLU A 41 9.96 -7.09 -21.43
C GLU A 41 10.81 -6.14 -22.28
N THR A 42 10.19 -5.18 -22.98
CA THR A 42 10.89 -4.37 -24.00
C THR A 42 11.11 -2.91 -23.62
N VAL A 43 10.17 -2.29 -22.89
CA VAL A 43 10.22 -0.86 -22.57
C VAL A 43 10.87 -0.60 -21.22
N PHE A 44 10.56 -1.41 -20.20
CA PHE A 44 11.03 -1.14 -18.84
C PHE A 44 12.54 -1.33 -18.65
N PRO A 45 13.19 -2.32 -19.27
CA PRO A 45 14.65 -2.51 -19.16
C PRO A 45 15.46 -1.45 -19.91
N ASP A 46 14.91 -0.83 -20.96
CA ASP A 46 15.62 0.19 -21.73
C ASP A 46 15.41 1.58 -21.11
N PRO A 47 16.46 2.21 -20.51
CA PRO A 47 16.33 3.54 -19.92
C PRO A 47 16.05 4.64 -20.94
N LEU A 48 16.30 4.38 -22.24
CA LEU A 48 16.07 5.32 -23.33
C LEU A 48 14.74 5.08 -24.07
N ALA A 49 14.02 4.01 -23.76
CA ALA A 49 12.71 3.76 -24.34
C ALA A 49 11.70 4.84 -23.93
N PRO A 50 10.94 5.40 -24.89
CA PRO A 50 9.86 6.34 -24.55
C PRO A 50 8.76 5.62 -23.76
N ARG A 51 8.27 6.25 -22.71
CA ARG A 51 7.16 5.74 -21.90
C ARG A 51 6.34 6.87 -21.29
N THR A 52 5.10 6.58 -20.97
CA THR A 52 4.23 7.47 -20.18
C THR A 52 3.76 6.74 -18.93
N VAL A 53 4.02 7.32 -17.77
CA VAL A 53 3.55 6.80 -16.48
C VAL A 53 2.43 7.70 -15.97
N ILE A 54 1.24 7.13 -15.83
CA ILE A 54 0.07 7.82 -15.29
C ILE A 54 -0.02 7.43 -13.81
N VAL A 55 0.28 8.36 -12.93
CA VAL A 55 0.26 8.14 -11.48
C VAL A 55 -1.07 8.58 -10.92
N ILE A 56 -1.82 7.61 -10.39
CA ILE A 56 -3.09 7.83 -9.70
C ILE A 56 -2.90 7.37 -8.25
N PRO A 57 -2.47 8.25 -7.36
CA PRO A 57 -2.14 7.91 -5.97
C PRO A 57 -3.37 7.66 -5.09
N SER A 58 -4.48 7.24 -5.68
CA SER A 58 -5.74 7.03 -4.97
C SER A 58 -5.60 5.96 -3.90
N LEU A 59 -5.98 6.30 -2.67
CA LEU A 59 -6.39 5.36 -1.67
C LEU A 59 -7.90 5.15 -1.84
N THR A 60 -8.27 4.07 -2.53
CA THR A 60 -9.66 3.80 -2.87
C THR A 60 -10.24 2.80 -1.88
N MET A 61 -11.11 3.31 -1.02
CA MET A 61 -11.87 2.59 0.00
C MET A 61 -13.18 3.34 0.31
N ASP A 62 -13.99 2.80 1.19
CA ASP A 62 -15.25 3.42 1.57
C ASP A 62 -15.06 4.83 2.15
N ALA A 63 -15.99 5.73 1.84
CA ALA A 63 -15.92 7.13 2.27
C ALA A 63 -15.91 7.28 3.81
N GLU A 64 -16.57 6.38 4.54
CA GLU A 64 -16.55 6.36 6.01
C GLU A 64 -15.14 6.10 6.54
N GLU A 65 -14.39 5.20 5.93
CA GLU A 65 -13.00 4.91 6.30
C GLU A 65 -12.06 6.06 5.92
N LEU A 66 -12.26 6.67 4.74
CA LEU A 66 -11.48 7.84 4.32
C LEU A 66 -11.69 9.04 5.24
N ASN A 67 -12.92 9.24 5.75
CA ASN A 67 -13.25 10.35 6.67
C ASN A 67 -12.53 10.26 8.03
N LYS A 68 -12.07 9.09 8.44
CA LYS A 68 -11.32 8.91 9.69
C LYS A 68 -9.87 9.41 9.59
N ILE A 69 -9.37 9.58 8.38
CA ILE A 69 -7.97 9.95 8.11
C ILE A 69 -7.86 11.46 7.92
N SER A 70 -7.33 12.17 8.91
CA SER A 70 -7.07 13.61 8.79
C SER A 70 -6.11 13.90 7.64
N GLY A 71 -6.47 14.83 6.77
CA GLY A 71 -5.64 15.23 5.63
C GLY A 71 -5.48 14.13 4.58
N ILE A 72 -6.50 13.28 4.38
CA ILE A 72 -6.44 12.11 3.50
C ILE A 72 -5.91 12.43 2.09
N TYR A 73 -6.28 13.57 1.51
CA TYR A 73 -5.82 13.96 0.18
C TYR A 73 -4.30 14.23 0.11
N HIS A 74 -3.64 14.56 1.22
CA HIS A 74 -2.18 14.68 1.26
C HIS A 74 -1.47 13.32 1.22
N TYR A 75 -2.15 12.21 1.56
CA TYR A 75 -1.56 10.87 1.42
C TYR A 75 -1.23 10.52 -0.04
N GLU A 76 -1.81 11.22 -0.99
CA GLU A 76 -1.47 11.13 -2.41
C GLU A 76 -0.01 11.52 -2.66
N GLU A 77 0.56 12.41 -1.84
CA GLU A 77 1.95 12.86 -1.91
C GLU A 77 2.98 11.74 -1.66
N ARG A 78 2.59 10.62 -1.02
CA ARG A 78 3.47 9.45 -0.86
C ARG A 78 3.95 8.90 -2.21
N MET A 79 3.16 9.05 -3.26
CA MET A 79 3.53 8.60 -4.59
C MET A 79 4.32 9.64 -5.41
N LEU A 80 4.61 10.83 -4.85
CA LEU A 80 5.54 11.79 -5.46
C LEU A 80 6.96 11.23 -5.61
N CYS A 81 7.32 10.19 -4.86
CA CYS A 81 8.55 9.44 -5.10
C CYS A 81 8.68 8.96 -6.56
N LEU A 82 7.58 8.78 -7.28
CA LEU A 82 7.57 8.38 -8.70
C LEU A 82 7.98 9.52 -9.65
N LEU A 83 8.04 10.79 -9.19
CA LEU A 83 8.67 11.86 -9.96
C LEU A 83 10.13 11.54 -10.29
N MET A 84 10.77 10.70 -9.47
CA MET A 84 12.13 10.23 -9.72
C MET A 84 12.27 9.42 -11.03
N LEU A 85 11.17 8.89 -11.59
CA LEU A 85 11.19 8.27 -12.92
C LEU A 85 11.55 9.26 -14.05
N LEU A 86 11.44 10.56 -13.79
CA LEU A 86 11.87 11.61 -14.72
C LEU A 86 13.40 11.64 -14.91
N GLN A 87 14.18 10.91 -14.11
CA GLN A 87 15.60 10.65 -14.40
C GLN A 87 15.79 9.90 -15.72
N LEU A 88 14.79 9.12 -16.16
CA LEU A 88 14.79 8.48 -17.45
C LEU A 88 14.42 9.53 -18.53
N PRO A 89 15.30 9.86 -19.47
CA PRO A 89 15.21 11.09 -20.27
C PRO A 89 14.02 11.15 -21.25
N ARG A 90 13.38 10.01 -21.53
CA ARG A 90 12.22 9.92 -22.44
C ARG A 90 10.94 9.48 -21.74
N THR A 91 10.90 9.57 -20.40
CA THR A 91 9.69 9.32 -19.62
C THR A 91 8.86 10.58 -19.52
N ASN A 92 7.58 10.50 -19.92
CA ASN A 92 6.55 11.47 -19.56
C ASN A 92 5.81 10.97 -18.33
N LEU A 93 5.51 11.87 -17.41
CA LEU A 93 4.79 11.54 -16.17
C LEU A 93 3.57 12.43 -16.03
N ILE A 94 2.41 11.80 -15.88
CA ILE A 94 1.13 12.47 -15.60
C ILE A 94 0.77 12.13 -14.16
N PHE A 95 0.72 13.14 -13.29
CA PHE A 95 0.40 12.98 -11.89
C PHE A 95 -0.93 13.67 -11.60
N VAL A 96 -1.92 12.93 -11.10
CA VAL A 96 -3.27 13.45 -10.84
C VAL A 96 -3.55 13.40 -9.35
N THR A 97 -4.06 14.49 -8.79
CA THR A 97 -4.35 14.62 -7.36
C THR A 97 -5.74 15.18 -7.06
N SER A 98 -6.21 14.97 -5.85
CA SER A 98 -7.46 15.55 -5.35
C SER A 98 -7.39 17.08 -5.26
N GLN A 99 -6.31 17.60 -4.68
CA GLN A 99 -5.99 19.02 -4.58
C GLN A 99 -4.67 19.32 -5.30
N PRO A 100 -4.43 20.54 -5.78
CA PRO A 100 -3.13 20.91 -6.33
C PRO A 100 -2.02 20.69 -5.29
N VAL A 101 -0.93 20.09 -5.71
CA VAL A 101 0.27 19.98 -4.88
C VAL A 101 0.98 21.33 -4.83
N HIS A 102 1.43 21.75 -3.67
CA HIS A 102 2.16 23.01 -3.49
C HIS A 102 3.43 23.02 -4.35
N GLU A 103 3.72 24.16 -4.99
CA GLU A 103 4.83 24.25 -5.95
C GLU A 103 6.20 23.94 -5.31
N ALA A 104 6.44 24.42 -4.09
CA ALA A 104 7.67 24.13 -3.35
C ALA A 104 7.90 22.62 -3.15
N ILE A 105 6.84 21.82 -3.00
CA ILE A 105 6.94 20.35 -2.89
C ILE A 105 7.40 19.76 -4.22
N ILE A 106 6.86 20.25 -5.33
CA ILE A 106 7.26 19.78 -6.67
C ILE A 106 8.71 20.13 -6.95
N ASP A 107 9.11 21.37 -6.66
CA ASP A 107 10.48 21.85 -6.85
C ASP A 107 11.45 21.07 -5.95
N TYR A 108 11.07 20.77 -4.71
CA TYR A 108 11.83 19.92 -3.81
C TYR A 108 12.13 18.55 -4.42
N TYR A 109 11.11 17.85 -4.95
CA TYR A 109 11.31 16.55 -5.59
C TYR A 109 12.13 16.64 -6.88
N LEU A 110 11.92 17.67 -7.70
CA LEU A 110 12.69 17.87 -8.93
C LEU A 110 14.17 18.18 -8.64
N HIS A 111 14.46 18.82 -7.50
CA HIS A 111 15.83 19.06 -7.03
C HIS A 111 16.55 17.76 -6.61
N LEU A 112 15.81 16.78 -6.11
CA LEU A 112 16.36 15.47 -5.74
C LEU A 112 16.77 14.59 -6.92
N LEU A 113 16.39 14.94 -8.17
CA LEU A 113 16.70 14.14 -9.36
C LEU A 113 18.21 14.04 -9.63
N PRO A 114 18.80 12.85 -9.59
CA PRO A 114 20.22 12.72 -9.88
C PRO A 114 20.50 12.88 -11.38
N GLY A 115 21.43 13.78 -11.73
CA GLY A 115 21.96 13.93 -13.09
C GLY A 115 21.05 14.54 -14.14
N ILE A 116 19.82 14.99 -13.78
CA ILE A 116 18.87 15.62 -14.69
C ILE A 116 18.55 17.05 -14.22
N PRO A 117 18.72 18.08 -15.09
CA PRO A 117 18.29 19.43 -14.75
C PRO A 117 16.78 19.50 -14.47
N GLY A 118 16.39 20.16 -13.38
CA GLY A 118 14.98 20.23 -12.95
C GLY A 118 14.05 20.78 -14.04
N TYR A 119 14.48 21.80 -14.82
CA TYR A 119 13.67 22.35 -15.92
C TYR A 119 13.40 21.32 -17.03
N HIS A 120 14.35 20.41 -17.31
CA HIS A 120 14.19 19.35 -18.29
C HIS A 120 13.19 18.29 -17.81
N ALA A 121 13.23 17.93 -16.53
CA ALA A 121 12.26 17.05 -15.90
C ALA A 121 10.86 17.71 -15.88
N ARG A 122 10.77 18.99 -15.51
CA ARG A 122 9.51 19.75 -15.44
C ARG A 122 8.73 19.77 -16.75
N ARG A 123 9.41 19.84 -17.89
CA ARG A 123 8.78 19.83 -19.24
C ARG A 123 8.13 18.50 -19.60
N ARG A 124 8.46 17.42 -18.89
CA ARG A 124 7.93 16.06 -19.08
C ARG A 124 6.97 15.64 -17.96
N LEU A 125 6.68 16.57 -17.04
CA LEU A 125 5.75 16.41 -15.94
C LEU A 125 4.45 17.15 -16.22
N THR A 126 3.34 16.44 -16.23
CA THR A 126 1.98 17.01 -16.30
C THR A 126 1.33 16.81 -14.94
N LEU A 127 1.01 17.92 -14.27
CA LEU A 127 0.28 17.92 -13.00
C LEU A 127 -1.17 18.28 -13.26
N LEU A 128 -2.09 17.44 -12.83
CA LEU A 128 -3.54 17.66 -12.93
C LEU A 128 -4.19 17.49 -11.56
N SER A 129 -5.27 18.21 -11.33
CA SER A 129 -6.01 18.15 -10.06
C SER A 129 -7.51 18.14 -10.27
N CYS A 130 -8.21 17.45 -9.37
CA CYS A 130 -9.67 17.50 -9.28
C CYS A 130 -10.18 18.80 -8.65
N HIS A 131 -9.34 19.53 -7.92
CA HIS A 131 -9.72 20.68 -7.07
C HIS A 131 -10.85 20.31 -6.09
N ASP A 132 -10.74 19.14 -5.46
CA ASP A 132 -11.77 18.58 -4.61
C ASP A 132 -11.14 17.88 -3.40
N GLY A 133 -11.22 18.52 -2.23
CA GLY A 133 -10.72 18.00 -0.96
C GLY A 133 -11.69 17.09 -0.21
N SER A 134 -12.84 16.71 -0.81
CA SER A 134 -13.80 15.80 -0.17
C SER A 134 -13.18 14.41 0.10
N SER A 135 -13.77 13.66 1.03
CA SER A 135 -13.27 12.36 1.48
C SER A 135 -13.72 11.18 0.60
N ILE A 136 -14.10 11.43 -0.66
CA ILE A 136 -14.25 10.35 -1.65
C ILE A 136 -12.92 10.06 -2.33
N SER A 137 -12.75 8.86 -2.87
CA SER A 137 -11.48 8.45 -3.48
C SER A 137 -11.12 9.30 -4.70
N LEU A 138 -9.82 9.51 -4.92
CA LEU A 138 -9.34 10.27 -6.09
C LEU A 138 -9.83 9.64 -7.40
N THR A 139 -9.79 8.32 -7.51
CA THR A 139 -10.26 7.62 -8.74
C THR A 139 -11.72 7.90 -9.02
N GLU A 140 -12.56 7.94 -8.01
CA GLU A 140 -13.96 8.30 -8.15
C GLU A 140 -14.12 9.76 -8.60
N LYS A 141 -13.38 10.69 -7.98
CA LYS A 141 -13.35 12.11 -8.40
C LYS A 141 -13.00 12.26 -9.87
N ILE A 142 -11.98 11.53 -10.35
CA ILE A 142 -11.56 11.57 -11.76
C ILE A 142 -12.68 11.06 -12.67
N LEU A 143 -13.28 9.92 -12.34
CA LEU A 143 -14.34 9.29 -13.14
C LEU A 143 -15.62 10.15 -13.24
N GLN A 144 -15.88 10.99 -12.24
CA GLN A 144 -17.00 11.95 -12.24
C GLN A 144 -16.70 13.22 -13.05
N ARG A 145 -15.49 13.38 -13.64
CA ARG A 145 -15.05 14.61 -14.32
C ARG A 145 -14.61 14.34 -15.77
N PRO A 146 -15.54 14.25 -16.73
CA PRO A 146 -15.21 13.93 -18.13
C PRO A 146 -14.13 14.84 -18.72
N ARG A 147 -14.18 16.15 -18.44
CA ARG A 147 -13.16 17.11 -18.93
C ARG A 147 -11.76 16.82 -18.37
N LEU A 148 -11.65 16.30 -17.14
CA LEU A 148 -10.37 15.89 -16.57
C LEU A 148 -9.86 14.62 -17.26
N LEU A 149 -10.73 13.64 -17.49
CA LEU A 149 -10.41 12.44 -18.27
C LEU A 149 -9.88 12.81 -19.67
N ASP A 150 -10.51 13.78 -20.35
CA ASP A 150 -10.05 14.24 -21.67
C ASP A 150 -8.67 14.92 -21.59
N ARG A 151 -8.40 15.70 -20.53
CA ARG A 151 -7.07 16.27 -20.31
C ARG A 151 -6.01 15.21 -20.05
N ILE A 152 -6.34 14.17 -19.26
CA ILE A 152 -5.40 13.06 -19.04
C ILE A 152 -5.12 12.35 -20.35
N ARG A 153 -6.15 12.02 -21.17
CA ARG A 153 -5.98 11.39 -22.49
C ARG A 153 -5.11 12.24 -23.42
N ALA A 154 -5.37 13.54 -23.48
CA ALA A 154 -4.60 14.48 -24.31
C ALA A 154 -3.13 14.60 -23.87
N ALA A 155 -2.82 14.33 -22.60
CA ALA A 155 -1.46 14.34 -22.09
C ALA A 155 -0.68 13.04 -22.36
N ILE A 156 -1.30 12.00 -22.93
CA ILE A 156 -0.65 10.73 -23.29
C ILE A 156 -0.16 10.80 -24.74
N PRO A 157 1.15 10.95 -25.02
CA PRO A 157 1.65 11.10 -26.39
C PRO A 157 1.53 9.80 -27.22
N ASN A 158 1.69 8.64 -26.55
CA ASN A 158 1.57 7.32 -27.16
C ASN A 158 0.95 6.34 -26.17
N PRO A 159 -0.31 5.92 -26.38
CA PRO A 159 -0.99 4.97 -25.53
C PRO A 159 -0.34 3.58 -25.44
N GLU A 160 0.39 3.15 -26.49
CA GLU A 160 0.99 1.80 -26.55
C GLU A 160 2.14 1.61 -25.54
N VAL A 161 2.75 2.71 -25.09
CA VAL A 161 3.82 2.72 -24.09
C VAL A 161 3.40 3.46 -22.81
N ALA A 162 2.10 3.61 -22.61
CA ALA A 162 1.53 4.22 -21.42
C ALA A 162 0.99 3.15 -20.46
N HIS A 163 1.17 3.35 -19.16
CA HIS A 163 0.56 2.53 -18.13
C HIS A 163 0.17 3.36 -16.90
N ILE A 164 -0.80 2.84 -16.16
CA ILE A 164 -1.25 3.43 -14.89
C ILE A 164 -0.52 2.74 -13.74
N THR A 165 -0.06 3.51 -12.77
CA THR A 165 0.34 3.04 -11.46
C THR A 165 -0.52 3.71 -10.39
N CYS A 166 -1.09 2.91 -9.49
CA CYS A 166 -1.96 3.36 -8.40
C CYS A 166 -1.47 2.85 -7.06
N PHE A 167 -2.06 3.32 -5.97
CA PHE A 167 -1.74 2.83 -4.62
C PHE A 167 -2.37 1.45 -4.38
N ASN A 168 -3.69 1.33 -4.53
CA ASN A 168 -4.45 0.08 -4.49
C ASN A 168 -5.40 -0.01 -5.70
N THR A 169 -6.01 -1.15 -5.91
CA THR A 169 -6.92 -1.41 -7.04
C THR A 169 -8.29 -1.87 -6.56
N THR A 170 -9.31 -1.32 -7.21
CA THR A 170 -10.73 -1.66 -7.06
C THR A 170 -11.38 -1.68 -8.44
N PRO A 171 -12.66 -2.03 -8.58
CA PRO A 171 -13.39 -1.88 -9.83
C PRO A 171 -13.33 -0.46 -10.43
N LEU A 172 -13.11 0.58 -9.61
CA LEU A 172 -12.95 1.96 -10.09
C LEU A 172 -11.66 2.16 -10.87
N GLU A 173 -10.52 1.62 -10.40
CA GLU A 173 -9.25 1.66 -11.11
C GLU A 173 -9.31 0.86 -12.40
N ARG A 174 -10.03 -0.28 -12.42
CA ARG A 174 -10.29 -1.03 -13.66
C ARG A 174 -11.06 -0.18 -14.67
N ARG A 175 -12.14 0.49 -14.24
CA ARG A 175 -12.92 1.39 -15.09
C ARG A 175 -12.05 2.53 -15.61
N LEU A 176 -11.23 3.14 -14.76
CA LEU A 176 -10.32 4.22 -15.16
C LEU A 176 -9.31 3.73 -16.21
N ALA A 177 -8.77 2.53 -16.07
CA ALA A 177 -7.85 1.93 -17.05
C ALA A 177 -8.51 1.77 -18.43
N VAL A 178 -9.77 1.36 -18.47
CA VAL A 178 -10.55 1.26 -19.71
C VAL A 178 -10.81 2.64 -20.29
N GLU A 179 -11.22 3.62 -19.49
CA GLU A 179 -11.47 5.00 -19.93
C GLU A 179 -10.21 5.67 -20.51
N LEU A 180 -9.04 5.40 -19.93
CA LEU A 180 -7.76 5.95 -20.39
C LEU A 180 -7.05 5.08 -21.45
N ASN A 181 -7.60 3.91 -21.77
CA ASN A 181 -6.97 2.92 -22.64
C ASN A 181 -5.51 2.63 -22.25
N ALA A 182 -5.24 2.48 -20.95
CA ALA A 182 -3.91 2.25 -20.40
C ALA A 182 -3.95 1.08 -19.39
N PRO A 183 -3.03 0.08 -19.51
CA PRO A 183 -3.01 -1.04 -18.56
C PRO A 183 -2.60 -0.60 -17.15
N LEU A 184 -3.04 -1.36 -16.14
CA LEU A 184 -2.65 -1.17 -14.74
C LEU A 184 -1.40 -1.98 -14.42
N TYR A 185 -0.38 -1.34 -13.87
CA TYR A 185 0.74 -2.04 -13.23
C TYR A 185 0.44 -2.22 -11.74
N ALA A 186 -0.52 -3.07 -11.44
CA ALA A 186 -0.99 -3.41 -10.10
C ALA A 186 -1.80 -4.70 -10.14
N CYS A 187 -2.24 -5.22 -8.98
CA CYS A 187 -3.12 -6.39 -8.89
C CYS A 187 -4.44 -6.14 -9.63
N ASP A 188 -4.91 -7.15 -10.38
CA ASP A 188 -6.26 -7.10 -10.97
C ASP A 188 -7.30 -7.00 -9.85
N PRO A 189 -8.26 -6.06 -9.93
CA PRO A 189 -9.35 -5.96 -8.97
C PRO A 189 -10.13 -7.26 -8.72
N ALA A 190 -10.20 -8.16 -9.70
CA ALA A 190 -10.83 -9.47 -9.53
C ALA A 190 -10.04 -10.40 -8.60
N LEU A 191 -8.76 -10.13 -8.38
CA LEU A 191 -7.85 -10.97 -7.60
C LEU A 191 -7.50 -10.38 -6.22
N THR A 192 -7.96 -9.17 -5.91
CA THR A 192 -7.65 -8.52 -4.63
C THR A 192 -8.17 -9.28 -3.41
N HIS A 193 -9.19 -10.13 -3.59
CA HIS A 193 -9.71 -11.00 -2.54
C HIS A 193 -8.66 -11.94 -1.94
N TRP A 194 -7.55 -12.26 -2.66
CA TRP A 194 -6.43 -13.02 -2.12
C TRP A 194 -5.69 -12.30 -0.98
N GLY A 195 -5.86 -10.98 -0.86
CA GLY A 195 -5.38 -10.18 0.27
C GLY A 195 -6.32 -10.12 1.46
N SER A 196 -7.53 -10.70 1.41
CA SER A 196 -8.41 -10.78 2.58
C SER A 196 -7.80 -11.65 3.67
N LYS A 197 -8.17 -11.43 4.93
CA LYS A 197 -7.61 -12.20 6.06
C LYS A 197 -7.88 -13.72 5.90
N SER A 198 -9.08 -14.12 5.48
CA SER A 198 -9.43 -15.52 5.25
C SER A 198 -8.60 -16.14 4.12
N ASN A 199 -8.52 -15.50 2.96
CA ASN A 199 -7.77 -16.04 1.84
C ASN A 199 -6.26 -15.95 2.06
N GLY A 200 -5.77 -14.93 2.75
CA GLY A 200 -4.37 -14.84 3.18
C GLY A 200 -3.94 -16.06 3.99
N ARG A 201 -4.75 -16.50 4.95
CA ARG A 201 -4.47 -17.74 5.72
C ARG A 201 -4.39 -18.97 4.82
N LYS A 202 -5.29 -19.12 3.84
CA LYS A 202 -5.25 -20.23 2.87
C LYS A 202 -3.98 -20.19 2.00
N VAL A 203 -3.54 -18.98 1.60
CA VAL A 203 -2.28 -18.78 0.88
C VAL A 203 -1.08 -19.17 1.74
N PHE A 204 -1.05 -18.80 3.03
CA PHE A 204 0.03 -19.19 3.96
C PHE A 204 0.10 -20.70 4.13
N GLN A 205 -1.05 -21.37 4.31
CA GLN A 205 -1.13 -22.83 4.39
C GLN A 205 -0.61 -23.50 3.12
N ALA A 206 -1.05 -23.02 1.94
CA ALA A 206 -0.60 -23.55 0.65
C ALA A 206 0.91 -23.33 0.42
N ALA A 207 1.47 -22.21 0.91
CA ALA A 207 2.90 -21.90 0.85
C ALA A 207 3.74 -22.66 1.90
N GLY A 208 3.11 -23.41 2.82
CA GLY A 208 3.80 -24.07 3.92
C GLY A 208 4.49 -23.08 4.88
N VAL A 209 3.93 -21.86 5.03
CA VAL A 209 4.44 -20.82 5.92
C VAL A 209 3.67 -20.87 7.23
N PRO A 210 4.34 -20.87 8.40
CA PRO A 210 3.66 -20.86 9.69
C PRO A 210 2.75 -19.64 9.83
N LEU A 211 1.59 -19.88 10.47
CA LEU A 211 0.61 -18.83 10.78
C LEU A 211 0.00 -19.11 12.15
N PRO A 212 -0.59 -18.13 12.85
CA PRO A 212 -1.27 -18.36 14.11
C PRO A 212 -2.37 -19.39 13.95
N MET A 213 -2.52 -20.31 14.93
CA MET A 213 -3.65 -21.24 14.93
C MET A 213 -4.95 -20.47 14.90
N GLY A 214 -5.90 -20.88 14.06
CA GLY A 214 -7.15 -20.14 13.91
C GLY A 214 -8.07 -20.69 12.84
N PHE A 215 -9.13 -19.94 12.58
CA PHE A 215 -10.21 -20.30 11.68
C PHE A 215 -10.52 -19.13 10.74
N GLU A 216 -10.73 -19.45 9.50
CA GLU A 216 -11.11 -18.51 8.42
C GLU A 216 -12.57 -18.71 7.97
N ASP A 217 -13.05 -17.81 7.12
CA ASP A 217 -14.40 -17.82 6.50
C ASP A 217 -15.54 -17.78 7.53
N LEU A 218 -15.31 -17.14 8.68
CA LEU A 218 -16.32 -16.97 9.71
C LEU A 218 -17.32 -15.88 9.30
N ARG A 219 -18.62 -16.15 9.46
CA ARG A 219 -19.69 -15.34 8.87
C ARG A 219 -20.46 -14.49 9.87
N ASP A 220 -20.52 -14.94 11.12
CA ASP A 220 -21.35 -14.33 12.15
C ASP A 220 -20.84 -14.57 13.57
N GLU A 221 -21.55 -14.06 14.55
CA GLU A 221 -21.19 -14.19 15.97
C GLU A 221 -21.15 -15.64 16.42
N GLN A 222 -21.97 -16.52 15.83
CA GLN A 222 -22.00 -17.92 16.19
C GLN A 222 -20.73 -18.63 15.74
N ASP A 223 -20.24 -18.31 14.54
CA ASP A 223 -18.97 -18.80 14.03
C ASP A 223 -17.80 -18.29 14.90
N ILE A 224 -17.82 -17.02 15.33
CA ILE A 224 -16.82 -16.47 16.27
C ILE A 224 -16.83 -17.25 17.59
N ILE A 225 -18.00 -17.50 18.20
CA ILE A 225 -18.13 -18.23 19.46
C ILE A 225 -17.58 -19.66 19.31
N ASN A 226 -17.90 -20.33 18.20
CA ASN A 226 -17.42 -21.69 17.92
C ASN A 226 -15.89 -21.70 17.74
N ALA A 227 -15.34 -20.76 16.99
CA ALA A 227 -13.90 -20.64 16.75
C ALA A 227 -13.12 -20.35 18.04
N LEU A 228 -13.59 -19.41 18.85
CA LEU A 228 -12.99 -19.11 20.16
C LEU A 228 -13.03 -20.31 21.10
N THR A 229 -14.13 -21.09 21.08
CA THR A 229 -14.27 -22.29 21.88
C THR A 229 -13.24 -23.34 21.48
N GLN A 230 -13.18 -23.65 20.17
CA GLN A 230 -12.25 -24.65 19.64
C GLN A 230 -10.78 -24.24 19.85
N LEU A 231 -10.44 -22.94 19.70
CA LEU A 231 -9.09 -22.44 20.02
C LEU A 231 -8.70 -22.72 21.47
N LYS A 232 -9.60 -22.40 22.41
CA LYS A 232 -9.32 -22.58 23.83
C LYS A 232 -9.24 -24.06 24.23
N GLU A 233 -10.04 -24.91 23.60
CA GLU A 233 -9.99 -26.37 23.78
C GLU A 233 -8.68 -26.95 23.25
N ALA A 234 -8.23 -26.52 22.06
CA ALA A 234 -6.97 -26.95 21.45
C ALA A 234 -5.74 -26.40 22.18
N GLN A 235 -5.83 -25.20 22.73
CA GLN A 235 -4.76 -24.51 23.47
C GLN A 235 -5.26 -24.07 24.85
N PRO A 236 -5.30 -24.96 25.87
CA PRO A 236 -5.82 -24.63 27.20
C PRO A 236 -5.10 -23.47 27.91
N SER A 237 -3.82 -23.23 27.57
CA SER A 237 -3.02 -22.11 28.09
C SER A 237 -3.30 -20.78 27.40
N LEU A 238 -4.04 -20.76 26.29
CA LEU A 238 -4.31 -19.54 25.52
C LEU A 238 -5.01 -18.48 26.38
N ARG A 239 -4.43 -17.29 26.49
CA ARG A 239 -4.97 -16.19 27.29
C ARG A 239 -5.82 -15.24 26.47
N LYS A 240 -5.49 -15.05 25.19
CA LYS A 240 -6.14 -14.11 24.28
C LYS A 240 -6.29 -14.71 22.87
N ALA A 241 -7.28 -14.23 22.16
CA ALA A 241 -7.45 -14.48 20.73
C ALA A 241 -7.72 -13.16 20.01
N VAL A 242 -7.44 -13.12 18.71
CA VAL A 242 -7.73 -11.96 17.85
C VAL A 242 -8.88 -12.31 16.93
N VAL A 243 -9.87 -11.42 16.84
CA VAL A 243 -10.97 -11.48 15.88
C VAL A 243 -10.72 -10.38 14.85
N LYS A 244 -10.68 -10.71 13.57
CA LYS A 244 -10.37 -9.75 12.50
C LYS A 244 -11.44 -9.79 11.42
N LEU A 245 -11.85 -8.62 10.93
CA LEU A 245 -12.62 -8.51 9.69
C LEU A 245 -11.75 -8.91 8.51
N ASN A 246 -12.34 -9.50 7.46
CA ASN A 246 -11.61 -9.87 6.24
C ASN A 246 -10.92 -8.68 5.59
N ASP A 247 -11.59 -7.55 5.53
CA ASP A 247 -11.08 -6.29 5.01
C ASP A 247 -11.01 -5.25 6.13
N GLY A 248 -9.86 -4.63 6.32
CA GLY A 248 -9.61 -3.61 7.32
C GLY A 248 -8.38 -2.80 6.95
N PHE A 249 -8.37 -1.52 7.31
CA PHE A 249 -7.25 -0.63 7.06
C PHE A 249 -6.51 -0.36 8.38
N SER A 250 -5.17 -0.47 8.36
CA SER A 250 -4.30 -0.09 9.49
C SER A 250 -4.64 -0.74 10.84
N GLY A 251 -5.17 -1.96 10.82
CA GLY A 251 -5.53 -2.69 12.05
C GLY A 251 -6.90 -2.35 12.65
N GLU A 252 -7.62 -1.36 12.12
CA GLU A 252 -8.91 -0.93 12.68
C GLU A 252 -10.00 -2.02 12.66
N GLY A 253 -9.88 -3.02 11.78
CA GLY A 253 -10.75 -4.19 11.74
C GLY A 253 -10.41 -5.28 12.75
N ASN A 254 -9.48 -5.05 13.68
CA ASN A 254 -9.03 -6.03 14.67
C ASN A 254 -9.71 -5.80 16.03
N ALA A 255 -9.95 -6.91 16.72
CA ALA A 255 -10.41 -6.90 18.11
C ALA A 255 -9.77 -8.05 18.89
N VAL A 256 -9.47 -7.83 20.16
CA VAL A 256 -8.84 -8.81 21.06
C VAL A 256 -9.87 -9.32 22.06
N PHE A 257 -10.02 -10.64 22.13
CA PHE A 257 -10.82 -11.34 23.14
C PHE A 257 -9.92 -11.90 24.24
N SER A 258 -10.28 -11.65 25.52
CA SER A 258 -9.55 -12.18 26.68
C SER A 258 -10.31 -13.35 27.30
N TYR A 259 -9.62 -14.47 27.52
CA TYR A 259 -10.12 -15.65 28.27
C TYR A 259 -9.94 -15.53 29.78
N GLU A 260 -9.50 -14.39 30.29
CA GLU A 260 -9.32 -14.17 31.73
C GLU A 260 -10.63 -14.41 32.49
N GLY A 261 -10.56 -15.18 33.60
CA GLY A 261 -11.74 -15.56 34.39
C GLY A 261 -12.59 -16.68 33.78
N CYS A 262 -12.14 -17.30 32.67
CA CYS A 262 -12.74 -18.53 32.18
C CYS A 262 -12.51 -19.66 33.19
N GLY A 263 -13.56 -20.06 33.92
CA GLY A 263 -13.48 -21.11 34.95
C GLY A 263 -13.38 -22.51 34.34
N VAL A 264 -12.65 -23.39 35.02
CA VAL A 264 -12.40 -24.79 34.61
C VAL A 264 -13.67 -25.66 34.65
N ASN A 265 -14.73 -25.23 35.34
CA ASN A 265 -15.91 -26.06 35.66
C ASN A 265 -17.21 -25.64 34.95
N GLY A 266 -17.18 -24.74 33.97
CA GLY A 266 -18.35 -24.25 33.22
C GLY A 266 -18.40 -24.70 31.76
N ASN A 267 -19.58 -24.57 31.13
CA ASN A 267 -19.69 -24.72 29.68
C ASN A 267 -18.96 -23.54 29.01
N LEU A 268 -17.74 -23.82 28.52
CA LEU A 268 -16.85 -22.84 27.87
C LEU A 268 -17.59 -22.05 26.78
N ARG A 269 -18.33 -22.73 25.93
CA ARG A 269 -19.07 -22.13 24.82
C ARG A 269 -20.14 -21.12 25.33
N SER A 270 -20.89 -21.50 26.35
CA SER A 270 -21.91 -20.61 26.95
C SER A 270 -21.28 -19.40 27.62
N TRP A 271 -20.13 -19.59 28.28
CA TRP A 271 -19.36 -18.49 28.87
C TRP A 271 -18.88 -17.52 27.80
N ILE A 272 -18.26 -18.02 26.71
CA ILE A 272 -17.81 -17.19 25.59
C ILE A 272 -18.99 -16.42 24.99
N ALA A 273 -20.13 -17.08 24.74
CA ALA A 273 -21.32 -16.43 24.19
C ALA A 273 -21.81 -15.26 25.05
N THR A 274 -21.75 -15.40 26.37
CA THR A 274 -22.17 -14.35 27.31
C THR A 274 -21.15 -13.21 27.42
N GLU A 275 -19.87 -13.54 27.34
CA GLU A 275 -18.79 -12.59 27.61
C GLU A 275 -18.25 -11.91 26.34
N LEU A 276 -18.46 -12.48 25.15
CA LEU A 276 -17.94 -11.95 23.88
C LEU A 276 -18.32 -10.47 23.67
N PRO A 277 -19.57 -10.03 23.79
CA PRO A 277 -19.94 -8.62 23.58
C PRO A 277 -19.31 -7.65 24.60
N LYS A 278 -18.92 -8.14 25.77
CA LYS A 278 -18.39 -7.33 26.88
C LYS A 278 -16.87 -7.27 26.90
N ARG A 279 -16.21 -8.35 26.45
CA ARG A 279 -14.76 -8.53 26.57
C ARG A 279 -13.98 -8.31 25.31
N LEU A 280 -14.66 -8.25 24.16
CA LEU A 280 -14.00 -7.91 22.91
C LEU A 280 -13.52 -6.45 22.95
N ARG A 281 -12.22 -6.24 22.81
CA ARG A 281 -11.59 -4.93 22.80
C ARG A 281 -11.19 -4.58 21.38
N PHE A 282 -11.75 -3.50 20.85
CA PHE A 282 -11.53 -3.04 19.48
C PHE A 282 -10.30 -2.14 19.42
N GLU A 283 -9.54 -2.23 18.32
CA GLU A 283 -8.44 -1.30 18.06
C GLU A 283 -8.95 0.09 17.71
N ALA A 284 -10.01 0.19 16.91
CA ALA A 284 -10.66 1.45 16.62
C ALA A 284 -11.43 1.96 17.86
N ALA A 285 -11.07 3.16 18.35
CA ALA A 285 -11.65 3.73 19.57
C ALA A 285 -13.18 4.00 19.47
N THR A 286 -13.69 4.18 18.24
CA THR A 286 -15.11 4.44 17.96
C THR A 286 -15.93 3.17 17.73
N GLU A 287 -15.28 2.00 17.64
CA GLU A 287 -15.95 0.74 17.33
C GLU A 287 -16.69 0.18 18.56
N THR A 288 -17.85 -0.40 18.31
CA THR A 288 -18.69 -1.07 19.31
C THR A 288 -18.99 -2.50 18.87
N TRP A 289 -19.41 -3.36 19.82
CA TRP A 289 -19.84 -4.71 19.46
C TRP A 289 -20.97 -4.71 18.41
N ALA A 290 -21.93 -3.79 18.50
CA ALA A 290 -23.05 -3.71 17.58
C ALA A 290 -22.60 -3.39 16.14
N SER A 291 -21.73 -2.37 15.98
CA SER A 291 -21.18 -2.00 14.68
C SER A 291 -20.21 -3.06 14.14
N PHE A 292 -19.32 -3.58 14.99
CA PHE A 292 -18.36 -4.62 14.60
C PHE A 292 -19.07 -5.91 14.14
N SER A 293 -20.07 -6.40 14.89
CA SER A 293 -20.81 -7.61 14.53
C SER A 293 -21.62 -7.44 13.24
N GLN A 294 -22.13 -6.24 12.98
CA GLN A 294 -22.77 -5.93 11.70
C GLN A 294 -21.77 -5.98 10.54
N LYS A 295 -20.59 -5.34 10.68
CA LYS A 295 -19.52 -5.40 9.68
C LYS A 295 -19.04 -6.83 9.47
N PHE A 296 -18.91 -7.62 10.55
CA PHE A 296 -18.48 -9.02 10.48
C PHE A 296 -19.43 -9.88 9.65
N ARG A 297 -20.74 -9.67 9.78
CA ARG A 297 -21.76 -10.34 8.92
C ARG A 297 -21.67 -9.95 7.46
N GLN A 298 -21.24 -8.72 7.17
CA GLN A 298 -21.09 -8.24 5.78
C GLN A 298 -19.78 -8.67 5.13
N MET A 299 -18.68 -8.53 5.85
CA MET A 299 -17.32 -8.73 5.33
C MET A 299 -16.78 -10.11 5.64
N GLN A 300 -17.39 -10.85 6.60
CA GLN A 300 -16.83 -12.06 7.19
C GLN A 300 -15.50 -11.78 7.92
N GLY A 301 -14.82 -12.82 8.39
CA GLY A 301 -13.57 -12.60 9.10
C GLY A 301 -12.93 -13.89 9.60
N ILE A 302 -11.95 -13.70 10.49
CA ILE A 302 -11.16 -14.77 11.08
C ILE A 302 -11.11 -14.66 12.60
N VAL A 303 -10.79 -15.77 13.24
CA VAL A 303 -10.36 -15.81 14.65
C VAL A 303 -9.03 -16.55 14.70
N GLU A 304 -8.04 -15.99 15.37
CA GLU A 304 -6.73 -16.61 15.52
C GLU A 304 -6.16 -16.45 16.92
N SER A 305 -5.25 -17.33 17.31
CA SER A 305 -4.55 -17.26 18.57
C SER A 305 -3.67 -16.02 18.65
N TRP A 306 -3.68 -15.36 19.82
CA TRP A 306 -2.71 -14.32 20.12
C TRP A 306 -1.31 -14.92 20.27
N ILE A 307 -0.34 -14.38 19.56
CA ILE A 307 1.06 -14.79 19.70
C ILE A 307 1.69 -13.98 20.83
N ASP A 308 2.05 -14.67 21.90
CA ASP A 308 2.79 -14.11 23.04
C ASP A 308 4.30 -14.34 22.88
N GLY A 309 5.10 -13.52 23.54
CA GLY A 309 6.55 -13.64 23.58
C GLY A 309 7.20 -12.40 24.19
N GLU A 310 8.33 -12.58 24.89
CA GLU A 310 9.06 -11.46 25.52
C GLU A 310 9.79 -10.61 24.47
N ASP A 311 10.50 -11.24 23.53
CA ASP A 311 11.13 -10.56 22.39
C ASP A 311 10.28 -10.82 21.14
N LYS A 312 9.40 -9.86 20.86
CA LYS A 312 8.46 -9.90 19.74
C LYS A 312 8.74 -8.77 18.77
N ARG A 313 8.84 -9.10 17.47
CA ARG A 313 9.06 -8.18 16.36
C ARG A 313 7.91 -8.27 15.36
N SER A 314 7.75 -7.23 14.55
CA SER A 314 6.75 -7.19 13.50
C SER A 314 7.43 -6.89 12.15
N PRO A 315 8.17 -7.85 11.58
CA PRO A 315 8.79 -7.64 10.29
C PRO A 315 7.79 -7.75 9.13
N SER A 316 8.18 -7.16 8.01
CA SER A 316 7.44 -7.20 6.75
C SER A 316 8.37 -7.45 5.58
N VAL A 317 7.91 -8.23 4.60
CA VAL A 317 8.62 -8.47 3.34
C VAL A 317 7.84 -7.84 2.21
N GLN A 318 8.48 -6.98 1.43
CA GLN A 318 7.93 -6.50 0.18
C GLN A 318 8.33 -7.41 -0.97
N CYS A 319 7.36 -7.80 -1.75
CA CYS A 319 7.50 -8.62 -2.94
C CYS A 319 6.87 -7.93 -4.15
N ARG A 320 7.20 -8.45 -5.32
CA ARG A 320 6.58 -8.09 -6.59
C ARG A 320 6.41 -9.34 -7.44
N ILE A 321 5.23 -9.51 -8.02
CA ILE A 321 5.04 -10.42 -9.14
C ILE A 321 5.01 -9.54 -10.39
N ASN A 322 6.02 -9.71 -11.25
CA ASN A 322 6.15 -8.90 -12.45
C ASN A 322 5.15 -9.34 -13.54
N PRO A 323 4.92 -8.55 -14.59
CA PRO A 323 3.99 -8.89 -15.67
C PRO A 323 4.32 -10.17 -16.47
N LEU A 324 5.53 -10.72 -16.29
CA LEU A 324 5.93 -12.02 -16.88
C LEU A 324 5.63 -13.19 -15.94
N GLY A 325 5.00 -12.95 -14.78
CA GLY A 325 4.66 -13.97 -13.80
C GLY A 325 5.86 -14.45 -12.97
N GLN A 326 6.87 -13.61 -12.75
CA GLN A 326 8.02 -13.95 -11.91
C GLN A 326 7.89 -13.26 -10.55
N THR A 327 8.04 -14.01 -9.47
CA THR A 327 8.07 -13.50 -8.12
C THR A 327 9.46 -12.96 -7.78
N GLU A 328 9.51 -11.73 -7.32
CA GLU A 328 10.73 -11.02 -6.94
C GLU A 328 10.62 -10.52 -5.50
N ILE A 329 11.66 -10.73 -4.71
CA ILE A 329 11.82 -10.09 -3.42
C ILE A 329 12.33 -8.67 -3.65
N VAL A 330 11.70 -7.71 -3.00
CA VAL A 330 12.02 -6.28 -3.15
C VAL A 330 12.80 -5.77 -1.95
N SER A 331 12.34 -6.05 -0.74
CA SER A 331 12.96 -5.56 0.50
C SER A 331 12.34 -6.21 1.74
N THR A 332 13.06 -6.14 2.85
CA THR A 332 12.56 -6.53 4.18
C THR A 332 12.61 -5.33 5.13
N HIS A 333 11.73 -5.28 6.11
CA HIS A 333 11.61 -4.16 7.04
C HIS A 333 11.23 -4.65 8.43
N ASP A 334 11.65 -3.93 9.45
CA ASP A 334 11.02 -4.00 10.77
C ASP A 334 10.06 -2.84 10.94
N GLN A 335 8.80 -3.14 11.22
CA GLN A 335 7.78 -2.12 11.46
C GLN A 335 7.99 -1.49 12.84
N VAL A 336 7.88 -0.18 12.90
CA VAL A 336 7.78 0.58 14.14
C VAL A 336 6.29 0.75 14.42
N LEU A 337 5.82 0.08 15.44
CA LEU A 337 4.42 0.07 15.82
C LEU A 337 4.19 0.91 17.07
N GLY A 338 2.99 1.44 17.23
CA GLY A 338 2.56 2.25 18.36
C GLY A 338 1.05 2.21 18.55
N GLY A 339 0.51 3.24 19.22
CA GLY A 339 -0.88 3.29 19.61
C GLY A 339 -1.18 2.49 20.89
N PRO A 340 -2.45 2.45 21.36
CA PRO A 340 -2.83 1.85 22.64
C PRO A 340 -2.53 0.36 22.74
N SER A 341 -2.62 -0.40 21.63
CA SER A 341 -2.34 -1.84 21.58
C SER A 341 -0.97 -2.17 21.00
N GLY A 342 -0.24 -1.18 20.46
CA GLY A 342 1.01 -1.38 19.74
C GLY A 342 0.83 -2.01 18.36
N GLN A 343 -0.34 -1.84 17.71
CA GLN A 343 -0.60 -2.39 16.36
C GLN A 343 -0.68 -1.32 15.26
N ILE A 344 -0.64 -0.04 15.60
CA ILE A 344 -0.70 1.07 14.61
C ILE A 344 0.68 1.25 13.99
N PHE A 345 0.76 1.20 12.67
CA PHE A 345 1.99 1.47 11.92
C PHE A 345 2.40 2.94 12.06
N LEU A 346 3.59 3.19 12.59
CA LEU A 346 4.18 4.52 12.74
C LEU A 346 5.35 4.75 11.78
N GLY A 347 5.94 3.68 11.26
CA GLY A 347 7.10 3.74 10.40
C GLY A 347 7.83 2.41 10.29
N CYS A 348 9.04 2.43 9.74
CA CYS A 348 9.84 1.22 9.60
C CYS A 348 11.33 1.52 9.58
N THR A 349 12.12 0.49 9.88
CA THR A 349 13.55 0.44 9.61
C THR A 349 13.83 -0.50 8.43
N PHE A 350 14.93 -0.25 7.72
CA PHE A 350 15.35 -1.05 6.58
C PHE A 350 16.88 -1.31 6.64
N PRO A 351 17.31 -2.54 6.29
CA PRO A 351 16.49 -3.74 6.15
C PRO A 351 15.96 -4.25 7.50
N ALA A 352 15.18 -5.33 7.52
CA ALA A 352 14.85 -6.04 8.75
C ALA A 352 16.11 -6.60 9.43
N ASP A 353 15.99 -7.00 10.69
CA ASP A 353 17.09 -7.51 11.48
C ASP A 353 17.81 -8.68 10.78
N ALA A 354 19.14 -8.67 10.87
CA ALA A 354 20.01 -9.66 10.22
C ALA A 354 19.76 -11.09 10.73
N GLU A 355 19.27 -11.24 11.95
CA GLU A 355 19.04 -12.55 12.56
C GLU A 355 17.93 -13.36 11.87
N TYR A 356 16.99 -12.67 11.18
CA TYR A 356 15.83 -13.35 10.60
C TYR A 356 15.41 -12.87 9.20
N ARG A 357 15.99 -11.82 8.68
CA ARG A 357 15.54 -11.23 7.41
C ARG A 357 15.55 -12.20 6.23
N LEU A 358 16.48 -13.15 6.18
CA LEU A 358 16.53 -14.14 5.11
C LEU A 358 15.42 -15.20 5.26
N GLU A 359 15.05 -15.58 6.50
CA GLU A 359 13.97 -16.53 6.74
C GLU A 359 12.61 -15.97 6.35
N ILE A 360 12.29 -14.73 6.76
CA ILE A 360 11.04 -14.08 6.36
C ILE A 360 11.01 -13.80 4.85
N GLN A 361 12.15 -13.50 4.24
CA GLN A 361 12.28 -13.29 2.80
C GLN A 361 11.93 -14.57 2.02
N GLU A 362 12.44 -15.72 2.45
CA GLU A 362 12.11 -17.00 1.86
C GLU A 362 10.62 -17.37 2.04
N ALA A 363 10.04 -17.05 3.20
CA ALA A 363 8.60 -17.20 3.42
C ALA A 363 7.79 -16.30 2.45
N GLY A 364 8.22 -15.04 2.27
CA GLY A 364 7.61 -14.11 1.31
C GLY A 364 7.70 -14.61 -0.15
N ARG A 365 8.82 -15.23 -0.54
CA ARG A 365 9.00 -15.83 -1.87
C ARG A 365 8.00 -16.96 -2.11
N ARG A 366 7.87 -17.90 -1.17
CA ARG A 366 6.90 -19.01 -1.25
C ARG A 366 5.46 -18.54 -1.34
N ILE A 367 5.09 -17.53 -0.55
CA ILE A 367 3.77 -16.88 -0.60
C ILE A 367 3.54 -16.24 -1.98
N GLY A 368 4.55 -15.55 -2.51
CA GLY A 368 4.50 -14.94 -3.83
C GLY A 368 4.31 -15.96 -4.97
N GLU A 369 4.90 -17.14 -4.87
CA GLU A 369 4.72 -18.22 -5.84
C GLU A 369 3.27 -18.76 -5.84
N VAL A 370 2.64 -18.87 -4.66
CA VAL A 370 1.22 -19.25 -4.58
C VAL A 370 0.33 -18.17 -5.22
N LEU A 371 0.59 -16.90 -4.91
CA LEU A 371 -0.17 -15.78 -5.50
C LEU A 371 0.04 -15.69 -7.02
N GLN A 372 1.25 -15.93 -7.50
CA GLN A 372 1.57 -15.97 -8.93
C GLN A 372 0.77 -17.05 -9.68
N GLN A 373 0.62 -18.24 -9.09
CA GLN A 373 -0.21 -19.31 -9.65
C GLN A 373 -1.69 -18.91 -9.76
N GLN A 374 -2.15 -17.97 -8.95
CA GLN A 374 -3.50 -17.38 -9.02
C GLN A 374 -3.60 -16.22 -10.04
N GLY A 375 -2.52 -15.89 -10.76
CA GLY A 375 -2.49 -14.81 -11.74
C GLY A 375 -2.31 -13.41 -11.16
N VAL A 376 -1.98 -13.27 -9.88
CA VAL A 376 -1.69 -11.97 -9.25
C VAL A 376 -0.45 -11.37 -9.88
N ILE A 377 -0.50 -10.06 -10.17
CA ILE A 377 0.66 -9.24 -10.58
C ILE A 377 0.73 -7.97 -9.72
N GLY A 378 1.90 -7.35 -9.68
CA GLY A 378 2.12 -6.09 -8.98
C GLY A 378 2.87 -6.26 -7.66
N ARG A 379 2.96 -5.18 -6.90
CA ARG A 379 3.61 -5.18 -5.59
C ARG A 379 2.65 -5.66 -4.50
N PHE A 380 3.20 -6.40 -3.57
CA PHE A 380 2.51 -6.79 -2.34
C PHE A 380 3.50 -6.84 -1.18
N ALA A 381 2.96 -6.85 0.03
CA ALA A 381 3.73 -7.06 1.25
C ALA A 381 3.13 -8.23 2.05
N VAL A 382 3.98 -8.93 2.79
CA VAL A 382 3.57 -9.93 3.78
C VAL A 382 4.07 -9.46 5.13
N ASP A 383 3.15 -9.32 6.08
CA ASP A 383 3.46 -8.94 7.45
C ASP A 383 3.55 -10.17 8.34
N PHE A 384 4.52 -10.15 9.25
CA PHE A 384 4.79 -11.25 10.18
C PHE A 384 4.74 -10.78 11.63
N ILE A 385 4.49 -11.72 12.52
CA ILE A 385 4.90 -11.65 13.92
C ILE A 385 6.05 -12.64 14.08
N SER A 386 7.19 -12.13 14.55
CA SER A 386 8.38 -12.94 14.85
C SER A 386 8.62 -12.93 16.35
N VAL A 387 8.79 -14.11 16.94
CA VAL A 387 9.02 -14.29 18.37
C VAL A 387 10.29 -15.10 18.56
N ARG A 388 11.15 -14.65 19.50
CA ARG A 388 12.35 -15.38 19.86
C ARG A 388 12.00 -16.55 20.78
N GLU A 389 12.46 -17.74 20.43
CA GLU A 389 12.36 -18.96 21.22
C GLU A 389 13.78 -19.54 21.42
N GLY A 390 14.38 -19.25 22.56
CA GLY A 390 15.80 -19.58 22.80
C GLY A 390 16.71 -18.79 21.87
N ASP A 391 17.52 -19.52 21.07
CA ASP A 391 18.46 -18.94 20.11
C ASP A 391 17.88 -18.80 18.69
N SER A 392 16.62 -19.16 18.47
CA SER A 392 15.96 -19.13 17.15
C SER A 392 14.75 -18.20 17.16
N TRP A 393 14.32 -17.82 15.95
CA TRP A 393 13.12 -17.04 15.74
C TRP A 393 12.02 -17.92 15.13
N GLN A 394 10.80 -17.75 15.62
CA GLN A 394 9.60 -18.29 15.00
C GLN A 394 8.83 -17.18 14.29
N HIS A 395 8.51 -17.40 13.01
CA HIS A 395 7.85 -16.40 12.16
C HIS A 395 6.45 -16.86 11.80
N TYR A 396 5.45 -16.05 12.14
CA TYR A 396 4.05 -16.29 11.82
C TYR A 396 3.57 -15.25 10.82
N ALA A 397 3.19 -15.67 9.62
CA ALA A 397 2.57 -14.78 8.64
C ALA A 397 1.16 -14.41 9.09
N ILE A 398 0.83 -13.12 9.05
CA ILE A 398 -0.44 -12.59 9.59
C ILE A 398 -1.28 -11.81 8.59
N GLU A 399 -0.68 -11.25 7.55
CA GLU A 399 -1.40 -10.43 6.56
C GLU A 399 -0.68 -10.40 5.20
N ILE A 400 -1.48 -10.41 4.12
CA ILE A 400 -1.03 -10.10 2.77
C ILE A 400 -1.67 -8.78 2.34
N ASN A 401 -0.83 -7.81 1.99
CA ASN A 401 -1.26 -6.53 1.47
C ASN A 401 -1.01 -6.47 -0.04
N LEU A 402 -2.03 -6.79 -0.89
CA LEU A 402 -1.92 -6.79 -2.36
C LEU A 402 -1.95 -5.37 -2.95
N ARG A 403 -1.16 -4.48 -2.39
CA ARG A 403 -1.07 -3.06 -2.76
C ARG A 403 0.28 -2.47 -2.37
N LYS A 404 0.50 -1.23 -2.77
CA LYS A 404 1.58 -0.44 -2.17
C LYS A 404 1.26 -0.15 -0.70
N GLY A 405 2.29 -0.03 0.12
CA GLY A 405 2.18 0.21 1.57
C GLY A 405 3.10 1.33 2.06
N GLY A 406 3.12 1.56 3.37
CA GLY A 406 3.98 2.54 4.02
C GLY A 406 5.48 2.30 3.82
N THR A 407 5.88 1.06 3.56
CA THR A 407 7.27 0.68 3.28
C THR A 407 7.66 0.85 1.80
N THR A 408 6.70 1.06 0.88
CA THR A 408 6.97 1.10 -0.57
C THR A 408 7.72 2.37 -0.98
N HIS A 409 7.22 3.55 -0.60
CA HIS A 409 7.83 4.82 -1.02
C HIS A 409 9.21 5.07 -0.40
N PRO A 410 9.50 4.71 0.88
CA PRO A 410 10.85 4.86 1.41
C PRO A 410 11.88 4.04 0.64
N PHE A 411 11.55 2.80 0.31
CA PHE A 411 12.44 1.95 -0.45
C PHE A 411 12.65 2.46 -1.89
N LEU A 412 11.58 2.93 -2.56
CA LEU A 412 11.70 3.56 -3.87
C LEU A 412 12.58 4.81 -3.83
N MET A 413 12.44 5.66 -2.81
CA MET A 413 13.30 6.84 -2.64
C MET A 413 14.76 6.42 -2.48
N LEU A 414 15.06 5.42 -1.63
CA LEU A 414 16.42 4.90 -1.51
C LEU A 414 16.96 4.44 -2.87
N GLN A 415 16.20 3.64 -3.63
CA GLN A 415 16.62 3.14 -4.94
C GLN A 415 16.90 4.28 -5.93
N PHE A 416 15.96 5.21 -6.06
CA PHE A 416 16.08 6.31 -7.02
C PHE A 416 17.24 7.26 -6.71
N LEU A 417 17.47 7.55 -5.44
CA LEU A 417 18.48 8.51 -5.01
C LEU A 417 19.90 7.94 -5.01
N THR A 418 20.05 6.63 -4.86
CA THR A 418 21.35 6.00 -4.71
C THR A 418 21.71 5.07 -5.87
N ASN A 419 20.73 4.76 -6.73
CA ASN A 419 20.85 3.83 -7.86
C ASN A 419 21.46 2.46 -7.48
N GLY A 420 21.17 1.99 -6.28
CA GLY A 420 21.68 0.74 -5.74
C GLY A 420 20.74 -0.44 -5.96
N ILE A 421 21.16 -1.60 -5.49
CA ILE A 421 20.48 -2.89 -5.67
C ILE A 421 20.30 -3.56 -4.31
N TYR A 422 19.16 -4.17 -4.09
CA TYR A 422 18.93 -5.07 -2.97
C TYR A 422 19.49 -6.46 -3.31
N ASP A 423 20.52 -6.88 -2.60
CA ASP A 423 21.08 -8.22 -2.71
C ASP A 423 20.19 -9.20 -1.93
N VAL A 424 19.49 -10.06 -2.65
CA VAL A 424 18.57 -11.04 -2.07
C VAL A 424 19.33 -12.11 -1.28
N GLY A 425 20.57 -12.45 -1.66
CA GLY A 425 21.39 -13.45 -0.96
C GLY A 425 21.85 -12.99 0.41
N GLU A 426 22.15 -11.69 0.56
CA GLU A 426 22.56 -11.09 1.83
C GLU A 426 21.40 -10.41 2.59
N GLY A 427 20.26 -10.18 1.91
CA GLY A 427 19.16 -9.41 2.43
C GLY A 427 19.55 -7.95 2.72
N GLN A 428 20.50 -7.40 1.96
CA GLN A 428 21.12 -6.10 2.19
C GLN A 428 21.10 -5.25 0.92
N TYR A 429 21.03 -3.93 1.09
CA TYR A 429 21.06 -2.98 -0.02
C TYR A 429 22.44 -2.37 -0.18
N PHE A 430 22.94 -2.36 -1.42
CA PHE A 430 24.23 -1.77 -1.77
C PHE A 430 24.10 -0.73 -2.88
N THR A 431 24.84 0.36 -2.74
CA THR A 431 25.03 1.34 -3.80
C THR A 431 25.92 0.77 -4.92
N PRO A 432 26.04 1.41 -6.10
CA PRO A 432 26.97 0.99 -7.14
C PRO A 432 28.44 0.94 -6.70
N MET A 433 28.78 1.63 -5.62
CA MET A 433 30.11 1.62 -5.00
C MET A 433 30.26 0.55 -3.90
N ALA A 434 29.34 -0.43 -3.87
CA ALA A 434 29.29 -1.51 -2.89
C ALA A 434 29.21 -1.03 -1.42
N GLN A 435 28.65 0.15 -1.19
CA GLN A 435 28.44 0.66 0.16
C GLN A 435 27.02 0.33 0.64
N PRO A 436 26.84 -0.21 1.85
CA PRO A 436 25.51 -0.51 2.37
C PRO A 436 24.73 0.78 2.66
N ARG A 437 23.41 0.71 2.55
CA ARG A 437 22.50 1.78 2.95
C ARG A 437 21.36 1.23 3.77
N TYR A 438 20.97 2.03 4.73
CA TYR A 438 19.92 1.78 5.70
C TYR A 438 18.99 2.98 5.75
N TYR A 439 17.77 2.80 6.21
CA TYR A 439 16.94 3.94 6.55
C TYR A 439 16.05 3.71 7.77
N TYR A 440 15.68 4.81 8.38
CA TYR A 440 14.54 4.93 9.30
C TYR A 440 13.50 5.81 8.62
N ALA A 441 12.27 5.33 8.47
CA ALA A 441 11.19 6.06 7.81
C ALA A 441 9.95 6.12 8.70
N SER A 442 9.22 7.23 8.61
CA SER A 442 7.90 7.40 9.22
C SER A 442 7.02 8.24 8.29
N ASP A 443 5.76 7.85 8.13
CA ASP A 443 4.72 8.63 7.47
C ASP A 443 3.70 9.19 8.48
N ASN A 444 4.04 9.16 9.77
CA ASN A 444 3.17 9.54 10.86
C ASN A 444 3.89 10.39 11.94
N VAL A 445 4.82 11.27 11.52
CA VAL A 445 5.34 12.30 12.43
C VAL A 445 4.25 13.35 12.60
N HIS A 446 3.81 13.57 13.84
CA HIS A 446 2.71 14.47 14.15
C HIS A 446 2.94 15.24 15.45
N SER A 447 2.70 16.55 15.41
CA SER A 447 2.65 17.42 16.59
C SER A 447 1.77 18.64 16.31
N ASN A 448 0.96 19.02 17.26
CA ASN A 448 0.22 20.29 17.18
C ASN A 448 1.15 21.52 17.14
N ALA A 449 2.37 21.38 17.62
CA ALA A 449 3.37 22.46 17.55
C ALA A 449 3.82 22.75 16.10
N TYR A 450 3.62 21.81 15.17
CA TYR A 450 3.99 22.00 13.76
C TYR A 450 2.91 22.70 12.93
N LEU A 451 1.72 22.93 13.50
CA LEU A 451 0.66 23.69 12.81
C LEU A 451 1.15 25.06 12.39
N GLY A 452 0.89 25.42 11.13
CA GLY A 452 1.32 26.69 10.55
C GLY A 452 2.72 26.68 9.92
N LEU A 453 3.56 25.66 10.16
CA LEU A 453 4.80 25.50 9.38
C LEU A 453 4.45 25.12 7.93
N THR A 454 5.06 25.82 6.99
CA THR A 454 4.86 25.59 5.56
C THR A 454 5.83 24.54 4.99
N PRO A 455 5.59 23.99 3.79
CA PRO A 455 6.58 23.20 3.09
C PRO A 455 7.92 23.90 2.89
N ASP A 456 7.90 25.22 2.66
CA ASP A 456 9.11 26.04 2.52
C ASP A 456 9.89 26.10 3.84
N ASP A 457 9.22 26.32 4.97
CA ASP A 457 9.86 26.30 6.30
C ASP A 457 10.54 24.95 6.57
N LEU A 458 9.89 23.83 6.19
CA LEU A 458 10.47 22.49 6.36
C LEU A 458 11.75 22.31 5.55
N VAL A 459 11.77 22.81 4.31
CA VAL A 459 12.96 22.76 3.43
C VAL A 459 14.08 23.65 4.01
N ASP A 460 13.77 24.87 4.42
CA ASP A 460 14.74 25.80 5.00
C ASP A 460 15.35 25.23 6.29
N LEU A 461 14.54 24.69 7.19
CA LEU A 461 15.01 24.03 8.40
C LEU A 461 15.93 22.86 8.09
N ALA A 462 15.62 22.06 7.07
CA ALA A 462 16.45 20.94 6.65
C ALA A 462 17.80 21.41 6.12
N VAL A 463 17.84 22.45 5.30
CA VAL A 463 19.07 23.00 4.71
C VAL A 463 19.93 23.66 5.80
N LEU A 464 19.35 24.54 6.61
CA LEU A 464 20.07 25.27 7.66
C LEU A 464 20.67 24.35 8.73
N ASN A 465 20.07 23.18 8.96
CA ASN A 465 20.53 22.23 9.96
C ASN A 465 21.34 21.06 9.36
N GLY A 466 21.66 21.09 8.06
CA GLY A 466 22.42 20.05 7.39
C GLY A 466 21.74 18.66 7.49
N LEU A 467 20.39 18.64 7.30
CA LEU A 467 19.60 17.42 7.27
C LEU A 467 19.36 16.96 5.84
N HIS A 468 19.34 17.89 4.89
CA HIS A 468 19.00 17.61 3.49
C HIS A 468 19.82 16.46 2.91
N PHE A 469 19.19 15.65 2.06
CA PHE A 469 19.86 14.53 1.38
C PHE A 469 20.99 15.05 0.48
N SER A 470 22.18 14.50 0.68
CA SER A 470 23.38 14.82 -0.10
C SER A 470 23.65 13.73 -1.13
N GLY A 471 23.59 14.06 -2.42
CA GLY A 471 23.95 13.14 -3.50
C GLY A 471 25.41 12.67 -3.46
N ALA A 472 26.32 13.49 -2.89
CA ALA A 472 27.73 13.14 -2.78
C ALA A 472 27.99 12.03 -1.73
N THR A 473 27.31 12.07 -0.60
CA THR A 473 27.41 11.06 0.45
C THR A 473 26.34 9.98 0.35
N GLN A 474 25.29 10.22 -0.43
CA GLN A 474 24.08 9.40 -0.53
C GLN A 474 23.44 9.13 0.85
N GLN A 475 23.45 10.16 1.69
CA GLN A 475 22.88 10.15 3.04
C GLN A 475 22.12 11.45 3.29
N GLY A 476 21.20 11.43 4.24
CA GLY A 476 20.42 12.59 4.66
C GLY A 476 18.94 12.27 4.78
N VAL A 477 18.15 13.31 4.84
CA VAL A 477 16.70 13.23 5.09
C VAL A 477 15.93 13.64 3.84
N VAL A 478 14.90 12.87 3.53
CA VAL A 478 13.93 13.17 2.48
C VAL A 478 12.54 13.25 3.11
N PHE A 479 11.78 14.26 2.74
CA PHE A 479 10.43 14.49 3.25
C PHE A 479 9.35 14.06 2.26
N HIS A 480 8.20 13.70 2.81
CA HIS A 480 6.97 13.44 2.07
C HIS A 480 5.75 13.84 2.93
N LEU A 481 4.56 13.85 2.38
CA LEU A 481 3.36 14.39 3.05
C LEU A 481 3.56 15.83 3.55
N MET A 482 4.36 16.61 2.83
CA MET A 482 4.74 17.97 3.25
C MET A 482 3.53 18.91 3.26
N GLY A 483 2.56 18.68 2.37
CA GLY A 483 1.32 19.47 2.32
C GLY A 483 0.42 19.32 3.55
N ALA A 484 0.55 18.21 4.29
CA ALA A 484 -0.21 18.00 5.52
C ALA A 484 0.37 18.75 6.73
N LEU A 485 1.55 19.37 6.60
CA LEU A 485 2.26 19.98 7.72
C LEU A 485 1.49 21.16 8.31
N SER A 486 1.14 22.13 7.48
CA SER A 486 0.55 23.40 7.94
C SER A 486 -0.82 23.24 8.59
N GLU A 487 -1.66 22.39 8.03
CA GLU A 487 -3.05 22.24 8.46
C GLU A 487 -3.23 21.14 9.52
N PHE A 488 -2.44 20.06 9.42
CA PHE A 488 -2.59 18.89 10.28
C PHE A 488 -1.40 18.63 11.20
N GLY A 489 -0.36 19.47 11.19
CA GLY A 489 0.85 19.27 11.97
C GLY A 489 1.55 17.94 11.67
N LYS A 490 1.38 17.40 10.46
CA LYS A 490 1.80 16.04 10.10
C LYS A 490 2.68 16.05 8.85
N PHE A 491 3.72 15.21 8.87
CA PHE A 491 4.57 14.98 7.70
C PHE A 491 5.19 13.57 7.75
N GLY A 492 5.85 13.20 6.68
CA GLY A 492 6.62 11.97 6.60
C GLY A 492 8.09 12.23 6.32
N THR A 493 8.94 11.28 6.70
CA THR A 493 10.38 11.39 6.51
C THR A 493 11.04 10.05 6.23
N VAL A 494 12.09 10.06 5.39
CA VAL A 494 12.98 8.93 5.14
C VAL A 494 14.40 9.37 5.44
N CYS A 495 14.98 8.85 6.50
CA CYS A 495 16.33 9.19 6.97
C CYS A 495 17.31 8.13 6.52
N ILE A 496 18.10 8.41 5.49
CA ILE A 496 19.03 7.47 4.84
C ILE A 496 20.41 7.63 5.45
N GLY A 497 21.01 6.53 5.91
CA GLY A 497 22.35 6.47 6.49
C GLY A 497 23.16 5.28 5.98
N ASP A 498 24.45 5.25 6.32
CA ASP A 498 25.40 4.16 6.05
C ASP A 498 25.36 3.07 7.13
N SER A 499 24.61 3.30 8.20
CA SER A 499 24.34 2.34 9.27
C SER A 499 22.94 2.58 9.86
N PRO A 500 22.34 1.59 10.55
CA PRO A 500 21.07 1.74 11.27
C PRO A 500 21.11 2.88 12.30
N GLU A 501 22.23 3.01 13.03
CA GLU A 501 22.45 4.04 14.06
C GLU A 501 22.46 5.43 13.41
N ARG A 502 23.11 5.58 12.24
CA ARG A 502 23.15 6.84 11.50
C ARG A 502 21.76 7.24 11.03
N ALA A 503 21.01 6.32 10.45
CA ALA A 503 19.62 6.55 10.03
C ALA A 503 18.74 7.01 11.21
N LYS A 504 18.81 6.30 12.35
CA LYS A 504 18.10 6.64 13.58
C LYS A 504 18.54 7.99 14.17
N LYS A 505 19.83 8.32 14.09
CA LYS A 505 20.36 9.62 14.55
C LYS A 505 19.83 10.77 13.69
N LEU A 506 19.77 10.58 12.36
CA LEU A 506 19.17 11.56 11.46
C LEU A 506 17.70 11.79 11.78
N TYR A 507 16.92 10.72 12.01
CA TYR A 507 15.53 10.83 12.40
C TYR A 507 15.35 11.64 13.69
N LYS A 508 16.09 11.30 14.76
CA LYS A 508 16.03 12.02 16.03
C LYS A 508 16.43 13.51 15.86
N LYS A 509 17.47 13.77 15.06
CA LYS A 509 17.89 15.15 14.78
C LYS A 509 16.80 15.93 14.06
N THR A 510 16.11 15.31 13.09
CA THR A 510 14.99 15.93 12.36
C THR A 510 13.86 16.33 13.30
N ILE A 511 13.43 15.41 14.17
CA ILE A 511 12.36 15.70 15.14
C ILE A 511 12.77 16.85 16.08
N ASN A 512 13.97 16.78 16.68
CA ASN A 512 14.45 17.81 17.59
C ASN A 512 14.57 19.19 16.91
N THR A 513 14.99 19.23 15.64
CA THR A 513 15.08 20.49 14.87
C THR A 513 13.71 21.13 14.69
N LEU A 514 12.71 20.34 14.34
CA LEU A 514 11.34 20.82 14.17
C LEU A 514 10.69 21.24 15.49
N GLU A 515 10.91 20.50 16.57
CA GLU A 515 10.41 20.87 17.90
C GLU A 515 11.04 22.19 18.39
N GLN A 516 12.31 22.42 18.11
CA GLN A 516 12.98 23.69 18.45
C GLN A 516 12.42 24.84 17.62
N ALA A 517 12.21 24.65 16.32
CA ALA A 517 11.66 25.70 15.45
C ALA A 517 10.20 26.03 15.78
N ALA A 518 9.41 25.05 16.16
CA ALA A 518 8.00 25.20 16.51
C ALA A 518 7.78 25.91 17.86
N ASN A 519 8.80 26.00 18.71
CA ASN A 519 8.76 26.68 20.01
C ASN A 519 9.33 28.12 19.95
N LEU A 520 9.70 28.60 18.77
CA LEU A 520 10.14 29.98 18.51
C LEU A 520 8.96 30.80 17.97
#